data_c50aa432683f4f23b56ec2bb0e4a235c
#
_entry.id   c50aa432683f4f23b56ec2bb0e4a235c
#
_cell.length_a   1.000
_cell.length_b   1.000
_cell.length_c   1.000
_cell.angle_alpha   90.00
_cell.angle_beta   90.00
_cell.angle_gamma   90.00
#
_symmetry.space_group_name_H-M   'P 1'
#
loop_
_entity.id
_entity.type
_entity.pdbx_description
1 polymer ?
#
loop_
_entity_poly.entity_id
_entity_poly.type
_entity_poly.pdbx_seq_one_letter_code
_entity_poly.pdbx_strand_id
1 'polypeptide(L)'
;MKKYIYASLLAVLCFIQINEFKFNEIIKLKTFDAFVKEQQSSEYFTVLNITENDITQEGGYPLSRQRLAEIQIQLLRKGAIGVGWVVAFPQADRFGGDEDFAQALSFAPSVLAMFENNNENYPSTVGTVILGEDVNGIAAQGVIENINILKQNANQGIAVARTDVDNLVRRLPLLLKTPDGWVPAYGTEVLKILTGADTYVIKTNQNGIEEIRVKGLLPVKTDSLGRKWISWVVPRETSLQEMNVEGKFVFVGFTAKGIMPQLATPVGLLEPHKIQAALAESILIEDSPYIPDYALFVELLITFISICLVISLINTFGITLGISTTSLVFVSTAIGGYYLIQQGILIDVTWSLISQFITGSTTFYLRFREQYKLRQQIKGQFGKYLDPRMVKKLQDNPELCQVNGKRVDCSIIFTDLRGFTSLSESVEPEMVTYIMNSVLDVQVQAANKYFGCTDKFIGDAGMFHWNTIIPQDDHHNLALQAAKEIEKNIDQLNIKFAEENIPKVAIGIGVNSGVCIAGNFGATDRFAFSLIGDPCNVAARLESSTKVAGVGVLIGEETAKYSNFKLQLLEPIEVKGKAKPLQVYTWE
;
A
#
# COMPACT_ATOMS: atom_id res chain seq x y z
N MET A 1 7.02 12.76 16.45
CA MET A 1 6.54 12.88 15.06
C MET A 1 6.02 11.56 14.49
N LYS A 2 6.78 10.44 14.45
CA LYS A 2 6.31 9.14 13.93
C LYS A 2 5.01 8.63 14.57
N LYS A 3 4.90 8.67 15.90
CA LYS A 3 3.68 8.22 16.62
C LYS A 3 2.42 8.94 16.16
N TYR A 4 2.51 10.25 15.88
CA TYR A 4 1.38 11.03 15.36
C TYR A 4 1.02 10.64 13.93
N ILE A 5 2.02 10.34 13.08
CA ILE A 5 1.78 9.86 11.72
C ILE A 5 1.03 8.52 11.74
N TYR A 6 1.47 7.56 12.59
CA TYR A 6 0.80 6.27 12.72
C TYR A 6 -0.62 6.39 13.28
N ALA A 7 -0.80 7.21 14.31
CA ALA A 7 -2.13 7.45 14.89
C ALA A 7 -3.08 8.12 13.89
N SER A 8 -2.60 9.12 13.15
CA SER A 8 -3.38 9.80 12.11
C SER A 8 -3.72 8.85 10.96
N LEU A 9 -2.76 8.02 10.50
CA LEU A 9 -2.99 7.05 9.45
C LEU A 9 -4.03 6.00 9.86
N LEU A 10 -3.90 5.45 11.06
CA LEU A 10 -4.87 4.49 11.62
C LEU A 10 -6.27 5.12 11.69
N ALA A 11 -6.37 6.34 12.24
CA ALA A 11 -7.65 7.04 12.36
C ALA A 11 -8.29 7.28 10.99
N VAL A 12 -7.53 7.72 9.99
CA VAL A 12 -8.03 7.96 8.62
C VAL A 12 -8.51 6.66 7.96
N LEU A 13 -7.73 5.58 8.05
CA LEU A 13 -8.08 4.30 7.43
C LEU A 13 -9.34 3.69 8.07
N CYS A 14 -9.45 3.73 9.42
CA CYS A 14 -10.66 3.31 10.12
C CYS A 14 -11.86 4.21 9.80
N PHE A 15 -11.65 5.54 9.73
CA PHE A 15 -12.72 6.49 9.36
C PHE A 15 -13.29 6.21 7.96
N ILE A 16 -12.43 5.93 6.98
CA ILE A 16 -12.83 5.59 5.62
C ILE A 16 -13.66 4.28 5.63
N GLN A 17 -13.27 3.30 6.43
CA GLN A 17 -13.99 2.03 6.53
C GLN A 17 -15.36 2.18 7.19
N ILE A 18 -15.46 2.96 8.27
CA ILE A 18 -16.73 3.19 9.00
C ILE A 18 -17.76 3.90 8.12
N ASN A 19 -17.34 4.85 7.30
CA ASN A 19 -18.24 5.65 6.48
C ASN A 19 -18.65 4.97 5.17
N GLU A 20 -18.18 3.76 4.90
CA GLU A 20 -18.54 2.95 3.73
C GLU A 20 -18.64 3.77 2.43
N PHE A 21 -17.61 4.56 2.12
CA PHE A 21 -17.60 5.33 0.89
C PHE A 21 -17.85 4.42 -0.32
N LYS A 22 -18.57 4.89 -1.33
CA LYS A 22 -18.94 4.13 -2.54
C LYS A 22 -17.80 3.30 -3.13
N PHE A 23 -16.58 3.84 -3.11
CA PHE A 23 -15.40 3.14 -3.59
C PHE A 23 -15.10 1.85 -2.79
N ASN A 24 -15.15 1.92 -1.46
CA ASN A 24 -14.89 0.76 -0.59
C ASN A 24 -15.96 -0.29 -0.79
N GLU A 25 -17.23 0.13 -0.81
CA GLU A 25 -18.36 -0.76 -0.99
C GLU A 25 -18.31 -1.48 -2.35
N ILE A 26 -17.96 -0.77 -3.43
CA ILE A 26 -17.79 -1.39 -4.75
C ILE A 26 -16.69 -2.47 -4.74
N ILE A 27 -15.53 -2.20 -4.11
CA ILE A 27 -14.44 -3.18 -4.04
C ILE A 27 -14.88 -4.40 -3.21
N LYS A 28 -15.51 -4.17 -2.04
CA LYS A 28 -16.08 -5.20 -1.18
C LYS A 28 -17.02 -6.11 -1.95
N LEU A 29 -18.01 -5.54 -2.62
CA LEU A 29 -19.02 -6.28 -3.37
C LEU A 29 -18.40 -7.09 -4.53
N LYS A 30 -17.47 -6.50 -5.29
CA LYS A 30 -16.76 -7.21 -6.36
C LYS A 30 -15.89 -8.34 -5.85
N THR A 31 -15.28 -8.19 -4.66
CA THR A 31 -14.53 -9.27 -4.03
C THR A 31 -15.45 -10.44 -3.67
N PHE A 32 -16.63 -10.15 -3.14
CA PHE A 32 -17.62 -11.19 -2.85
C PHE A 32 -18.08 -11.89 -4.14
N ASP A 33 -18.42 -11.15 -5.20
CA ASP A 33 -18.79 -11.74 -6.49
C ASP A 33 -17.73 -12.69 -7.05
N ALA A 34 -16.45 -12.34 -6.87
CA ALA A 34 -15.34 -13.13 -7.40
C ALA A 34 -15.06 -14.42 -6.62
N PHE A 35 -15.41 -14.46 -5.33
CA PHE A 35 -15.01 -15.56 -4.45
C PHE A 35 -16.15 -16.32 -3.78
N VAL A 36 -17.41 -15.88 -3.93
CA VAL A 36 -18.55 -16.66 -3.46
C VAL A 36 -18.61 -18.00 -4.21
N LYS A 37 -18.79 -19.08 -3.45
CA LYS A 37 -18.88 -20.42 -4.00
C LYS A 37 -20.14 -20.58 -4.86
N GLU A 38 -20.01 -21.16 -6.04
CA GLU A 38 -21.14 -21.57 -6.84
C GLU A 38 -22.01 -22.59 -6.09
N GLN A 39 -23.32 -22.40 -6.13
CA GLN A 39 -24.31 -23.25 -5.49
C GLN A 39 -25.03 -24.12 -6.54
N GLN A 40 -25.64 -25.20 -6.09
CA GLN A 40 -26.43 -26.07 -6.96
C GLN A 40 -27.91 -25.75 -6.82
N SER A 41 -28.70 -25.93 -7.91
CA SER A 41 -30.13 -25.78 -7.89
C SER A 41 -30.80 -26.81 -6.97
N SER A 42 -31.86 -26.39 -6.28
CA SER A 42 -32.71 -27.26 -5.46
C SER A 42 -33.54 -28.23 -6.30
N GLU A 43 -33.63 -27.99 -7.61
CA GLU A 43 -34.49 -28.70 -8.57
C GLU A 43 -36.00 -28.57 -8.32
N TYR A 44 -36.46 -27.79 -7.34
CA TYR A 44 -37.90 -27.53 -7.08
C TYR A 44 -38.52 -26.52 -8.03
N PHE A 45 -37.70 -25.72 -8.70
CA PHE A 45 -38.16 -24.63 -9.55
C PHE A 45 -37.77 -24.85 -11.02
N THR A 46 -38.54 -24.23 -11.91
CA THR A 46 -38.21 -24.07 -13.32
C THR A 46 -38.68 -22.70 -13.80
N VAL A 47 -38.05 -22.17 -14.83
CA VAL A 47 -38.38 -20.88 -15.42
C VAL A 47 -38.96 -21.10 -16.81
N LEU A 48 -40.19 -20.61 -17.04
CA LEU A 48 -40.79 -20.60 -18.35
C LEU A 48 -40.62 -19.25 -19.01
N ASN A 49 -39.93 -19.24 -20.14
CA ASN A 49 -39.72 -18.04 -20.94
C ASN A 49 -40.77 -17.96 -22.07
N ILE A 50 -41.55 -16.86 -22.08
CA ILE A 50 -42.40 -16.49 -23.23
C ILE A 50 -41.55 -15.56 -24.10
N THR A 51 -41.17 -16.09 -25.26
CA THR A 51 -40.21 -15.44 -26.18
C THR A 51 -40.88 -14.51 -27.18
N GLU A 52 -40.08 -13.73 -27.92
CA GLU A 52 -40.56 -12.90 -29.05
C GLU A 52 -41.27 -13.74 -30.11
N ASN A 53 -40.77 -14.96 -30.38
CA ASN A 53 -41.38 -15.85 -31.34
C ASN A 53 -42.76 -16.37 -30.88
N ASP A 54 -42.90 -16.67 -29.57
CA ASP A 54 -44.18 -17.10 -29.01
C ASP A 54 -45.22 -16.00 -29.13
N ILE A 55 -44.85 -14.74 -28.79
CA ILE A 55 -45.72 -13.59 -28.91
C ILE A 55 -46.14 -13.33 -30.36
N THR A 56 -45.22 -13.46 -31.28
CA THR A 56 -45.53 -13.26 -32.71
C THR A 56 -46.49 -14.33 -33.22
N GLN A 57 -46.33 -15.59 -32.82
CA GLN A 57 -47.26 -16.68 -33.17
C GLN A 57 -48.68 -16.47 -32.60
N GLU A 58 -48.78 -15.82 -31.44
CA GLU A 58 -50.07 -15.53 -30.77
C GLU A 58 -50.69 -14.19 -31.20
N GLY A 59 -50.14 -13.54 -32.23
CA GLY A 59 -50.70 -12.32 -32.83
C GLY A 59 -50.29 -11.02 -32.17
N GLY A 60 -49.32 -11.03 -31.27
CA GLY A 60 -48.70 -9.87 -30.67
C GLY A 60 -48.94 -9.70 -29.15
N TYR A 61 -48.33 -8.69 -28.60
CA TYR A 61 -48.44 -8.33 -27.15
C TYR A 61 -49.49 -7.25 -26.97
N PRO A 62 -50.27 -7.26 -25.87
CA PRO A 62 -50.31 -8.26 -24.80
C PRO A 62 -51.08 -9.53 -25.24
N LEU A 63 -50.70 -10.69 -24.69
CA LEU A 63 -51.47 -11.92 -24.82
C LEU A 63 -52.81 -11.75 -24.07
N SER A 64 -53.90 -12.32 -24.64
CA SER A 64 -55.22 -12.32 -24.00
C SER A 64 -55.19 -13.11 -22.67
N ARG A 65 -56.01 -12.74 -21.72
CA ARG A 65 -56.17 -13.50 -20.46
C ARG A 65 -56.66 -14.91 -20.68
N GLN A 66 -57.48 -15.12 -21.71
CA GLN A 66 -57.88 -16.45 -22.10
C GLN A 66 -56.70 -17.32 -22.51
N ARG A 67 -55.75 -16.77 -23.27
CA ARG A 67 -54.50 -17.48 -23.62
C ARG A 67 -53.61 -17.77 -22.42
N LEU A 68 -53.50 -16.82 -21.47
CA LEU A 68 -52.78 -17.03 -20.22
C LEU A 68 -53.43 -18.13 -19.37
N ALA A 69 -54.77 -18.21 -19.33
CA ALA A 69 -55.52 -19.29 -18.68
C ALA A 69 -55.18 -20.67 -19.32
N GLU A 70 -55.16 -20.73 -20.64
CA GLU A 70 -54.78 -21.98 -21.36
C GLU A 70 -53.35 -22.42 -21.02
N ILE A 71 -52.36 -21.50 -21.00
CA ILE A 71 -50.98 -21.77 -20.60
C ILE A 71 -50.92 -22.27 -19.14
N GLN A 72 -51.63 -21.62 -18.22
CA GLN A 72 -51.76 -22.04 -16.82
C GLN A 72 -52.24 -23.49 -16.72
N ILE A 73 -53.33 -23.80 -17.38
CA ILE A 73 -53.93 -25.14 -17.38
C ILE A 73 -53.00 -26.17 -18.04
N GLN A 74 -52.30 -25.82 -19.12
CA GLN A 74 -51.32 -26.71 -19.78
C GLN A 74 -50.14 -27.04 -18.84
N LEU A 75 -49.60 -26.05 -18.11
CA LEU A 75 -48.54 -26.29 -17.14
C LEU A 75 -49.01 -27.26 -16.04
N LEU A 76 -50.22 -27.05 -15.48
CA LEU A 76 -50.79 -27.95 -14.48
C LEU A 76 -51.02 -29.37 -15.01
N ARG A 77 -51.52 -29.53 -16.25
CA ARG A 77 -51.66 -30.83 -16.90
C ARG A 77 -50.30 -31.54 -17.16
N LYS A 78 -49.23 -30.77 -17.29
CA LYS A 78 -47.83 -31.29 -17.43
C LYS A 78 -47.21 -31.57 -16.06
N GLY A 79 -47.95 -31.46 -14.95
CA GLY A 79 -47.49 -31.82 -13.61
C GLY A 79 -46.83 -30.69 -12.81
N ALA A 80 -46.99 -29.44 -13.20
CA ALA A 80 -46.55 -28.33 -12.39
C ALA A 80 -47.31 -28.30 -11.03
N ILE A 81 -46.60 -28.13 -9.91
CA ILE A 81 -47.20 -28.08 -8.58
C ILE A 81 -47.72 -26.70 -8.21
N GLY A 82 -47.36 -25.69 -8.96
CA GLY A 82 -47.82 -24.30 -8.84
C GLY A 82 -47.19 -23.43 -9.92
N VAL A 83 -47.79 -22.25 -10.15
CA VAL A 83 -47.36 -21.33 -11.19
C VAL A 83 -47.29 -19.91 -10.66
N GLY A 84 -46.18 -19.24 -10.91
CA GLY A 84 -45.97 -17.84 -10.54
C GLY A 84 -45.78 -16.97 -11.76
N TRP A 85 -46.67 -16.04 -11.98
CA TRP A 85 -46.58 -15.06 -13.07
C TRP A 85 -45.84 -13.81 -12.58
N VAL A 86 -44.65 -13.60 -13.10
CA VAL A 86 -43.87 -12.38 -12.78
C VAL A 86 -44.28 -11.26 -13.73
N VAL A 87 -45.57 -10.99 -13.73
CA VAL A 87 -46.27 -9.99 -14.53
C VAL A 87 -47.37 -9.37 -13.65
N ALA A 88 -47.58 -8.06 -13.77
CA ALA A 88 -48.70 -7.39 -13.15
C ALA A 88 -49.84 -7.18 -14.16
N PHE A 89 -51.08 -7.30 -13.65
CA PHE A 89 -52.30 -7.16 -14.43
C PHE A 89 -53.19 -6.06 -13.83
N PRO A 90 -52.80 -4.77 -14.01
CA PRO A 90 -53.47 -3.66 -13.33
C PRO A 90 -54.78 -3.21 -13.98
N GLN A 91 -55.08 -3.71 -15.18
CA GLN A 91 -56.28 -3.33 -15.94
C GLN A 91 -57.00 -4.59 -16.46
N ALA A 92 -58.30 -4.48 -16.61
CA ALA A 92 -59.09 -5.52 -17.23
C ALA A 92 -58.64 -5.80 -18.68
N ASP A 93 -58.74 -7.05 -19.11
CA ASP A 93 -58.37 -7.43 -20.44
C ASP A 93 -59.35 -6.86 -21.49
N ARG A 94 -58.80 -6.15 -22.46
CA ARG A 94 -59.58 -5.60 -23.58
C ARG A 94 -60.22 -6.67 -24.48
N PHE A 95 -59.68 -7.91 -24.42
CA PHE A 95 -60.18 -9.04 -25.16
C PHE A 95 -61.12 -9.92 -24.34
N GLY A 96 -61.30 -9.64 -23.07
CA GLY A 96 -62.00 -10.49 -22.11
C GLY A 96 -61.10 -11.61 -21.58
N GLY A 97 -61.67 -12.54 -20.80
CA GLY A 97 -60.94 -13.70 -20.29
C GLY A 97 -60.36 -13.52 -18.89
N ASP A 98 -60.60 -12.38 -18.20
CA ASP A 98 -60.18 -12.20 -16.82
C ASP A 98 -60.78 -13.25 -15.88
N GLU A 99 -62.05 -13.65 -16.10
CA GLU A 99 -62.73 -14.68 -15.32
C GLU A 99 -62.10 -16.05 -15.57
N ASP A 100 -61.80 -16.38 -16.83
CA ASP A 100 -61.15 -17.65 -17.22
C ASP A 100 -59.76 -17.78 -16.60
N PHE A 101 -59.01 -16.66 -16.61
CA PHE A 101 -57.69 -16.65 -16.00
C PHE A 101 -57.74 -16.74 -14.48
N ALA A 102 -58.66 -16.02 -13.85
CA ALA A 102 -58.92 -16.11 -12.40
C ALA A 102 -59.26 -17.54 -11.98
N GLN A 103 -60.14 -18.22 -12.75
CA GLN A 103 -60.50 -19.61 -12.52
C GLN A 103 -59.26 -20.53 -12.68
N ALA A 104 -58.47 -20.33 -13.72
CA ALA A 104 -57.25 -21.13 -13.95
C ALA A 104 -56.24 -20.97 -12.84
N LEU A 105 -56.06 -19.77 -12.28
CA LEU A 105 -55.21 -19.46 -11.13
C LEU A 105 -55.65 -20.19 -9.85
N SER A 106 -56.94 -20.41 -9.64
CA SER A 106 -57.48 -21.08 -8.45
C SER A 106 -57.24 -22.59 -8.40
N PHE A 107 -56.88 -23.24 -9.53
CA PHE A 107 -56.69 -24.70 -9.60
C PHE A 107 -55.41 -25.22 -8.91
N ALA A 108 -54.44 -24.34 -8.65
CA ALA A 108 -53.20 -24.69 -7.95
C ALA A 108 -52.60 -23.46 -7.27
N PRO A 109 -51.65 -23.64 -6.34
CA PRO A 109 -50.88 -22.53 -5.75
C PRO A 109 -50.34 -21.57 -6.83
N SER A 110 -50.91 -20.35 -6.85
CA SER A 110 -50.55 -19.35 -7.88
C SER A 110 -50.14 -18.04 -7.23
N VAL A 111 -49.11 -17.39 -7.80
CA VAL A 111 -48.58 -16.08 -7.35
C VAL A 111 -48.56 -15.10 -8.51
N LEU A 112 -49.07 -13.90 -8.31
CA LEU A 112 -48.96 -12.79 -9.25
C LEU A 112 -47.97 -11.74 -8.75
N ALA A 113 -47.21 -11.15 -9.65
CA ALA A 113 -46.30 -10.10 -9.29
C ALA A 113 -47.04 -8.75 -9.08
N MET A 114 -46.54 -8.00 -8.12
CA MET A 114 -46.70 -6.55 -8.00
C MET A 114 -45.35 -5.90 -8.27
N PHE A 115 -45.36 -4.73 -8.89
CA PHE A 115 -44.14 -3.96 -9.12
C PHE A 115 -44.19 -2.64 -8.34
N GLU A 116 -43.03 -2.26 -7.77
CA GLU A 116 -42.89 -0.99 -7.06
C GLU A 116 -43.17 0.20 -8.01
N ASN A 117 -43.86 1.20 -7.49
CA ASN A 117 -44.18 2.46 -8.15
C ASN A 117 -44.12 3.61 -7.15
N ASN A 118 -43.89 4.83 -7.62
CA ASN A 118 -43.84 6.05 -6.80
C ASN A 118 -45.24 6.59 -6.45
N ASN A 119 -46.17 5.70 -6.10
CA ASN A 119 -47.49 6.06 -5.60
C ASN A 119 -47.60 5.69 -4.11
N GLU A 120 -48.69 6.06 -3.46
CA GLU A 120 -49.00 5.75 -2.05
C GLU A 120 -49.94 4.54 -1.91
N ASN A 121 -50.07 3.72 -2.96
CA ASN A 121 -50.91 2.52 -2.91
C ASN A 121 -50.07 1.35 -2.36
N TYR A 122 -50.26 1.03 -1.09
CA TYR A 122 -49.60 -0.09 -0.44
C TYR A 122 -50.49 -1.34 -0.48
N PRO A 123 -49.89 -2.53 -0.77
CA PRO A 123 -50.67 -3.77 -0.78
C PRO A 123 -51.02 -4.21 0.65
N SER A 124 -51.98 -5.10 0.75
CA SER A 124 -52.37 -5.69 2.04
C SER A 124 -51.19 -6.40 2.71
N THR A 125 -51.03 -6.17 4.01
CA THR A 125 -49.98 -6.76 4.82
C THR A 125 -50.22 -8.24 5.10
N VAL A 126 -49.13 -8.98 5.33
CA VAL A 126 -49.16 -10.40 5.71
C VAL A 126 -48.98 -10.56 7.22
N GLY A 127 -49.45 -11.69 7.75
CA GLY A 127 -49.21 -12.03 9.15
C GLY A 127 -47.70 -12.17 9.43
N THR A 128 -47.20 -11.42 10.41
CA THR A 128 -45.81 -11.47 10.84
C THR A 128 -45.72 -11.60 12.36
N VAL A 129 -44.78 -12.39 12.82
CA VAL A 129 -44.40 -12.51 14.24
C VAL A 129 -42.99 -11.98 14.40
N ILE A 130 -42.78 -10.93 15.20
CA ILE A 130 -41.47 -10.37 15.47
C ILE A 130 -40.97 -10.93 16.79
N LEU A 131 -39.77 -11.55 16.74
CA LEU A 131 -39.04 -12.05 17.90
C LEU A 131 -37.88 -11.10 18.21
N GLY A 132 -38.10 -10.20 19.15
CA GLY A 132 -37.18 -9.13 19.51
C GLY A 132 -37.83 -7.74 19.42
N GLU A 133 -37.04 -6.70 19.19
CA GLU A 133 -37.54 -5.34 19.06
C GLU A 133 -38.05 -5.09 17.61
N ASP A 134 -39.04 -4.19 17.47
CA ASP A 134 -39.47 -3.76 16.15
C ASP A 134 -38.36 -2.92 15.50
N VAL A 135 -37.97 -3.31 14.31
CA VAL A 135 -36.83 -2.72 13.58
C VAL A 135 -37.29 -2.16 12.23
N ASN A 136 -36.50 -1.26 11.71
CA ASN A 136 -36.67 -0.75 10.37
C ASN A 136 -36.10 -1.76 9.36
N GLY A 137 -36.97 -2.27 8.48
CA GLY A 137 -36.56 -3.03 7.29
C GLY A 137 -36.50 -2.12 6.06
N ILE A 138 -36.35 -2.74 4.89
CA ILE A 138 -36.45 -2.02 3.64
C ILE A 138 -37.89 -1.52 3.46
N ALA A 139 -38.04 -0.21 3.35
CA ALA A 139 -39.34 0.39 3.12
C ALA A 139 -39.88 0.01 1.72
N ALA A 140 -41.12 -0.47 1.66
CA ALA A 140 -41.81 -0.64 0.40
C ALA A 140 -42.14 0.73 -0.19
N GLN A 141 -42.02 0.83 -1.50
CA GLN A 141 -42.70 1.90 -2.26
C GLN A 141 -44.14 1.49 -2.51
N GLY A 142 -44.98 2.41 -3.00
CA GLY A 142 -46.27 2.02 -3.49
C GLY A 142 -46.17 1.01 -4.63
N VAL A 143 -47.24 0.30 -4.94
CA VAL A 143 -47.19 -0.78 -5.95
C VAL A 143 -48.28 -0.60 -7.00
N ILE A 144 -48.01 -1.21 -8.15
CA ILE A 144 -49.01 -1.53 -9.17
C ILE A 144 -49.61 -2.88 -8.80
N GLU A 145 -50.86 -2.89 -8.32
CA GLU A 145 -51.59 -4.11 -7.97
C GLU A 145 -52.32 -4.73 -9.17
N ASN A 146 -52.67 -6.00 -9.02
CA ASN A 146 -53.50 -6.72 -9.96
C ASN A 146 -54.99 -6.37 -9.76
N ILE A 147 -55.82 -6.58 -10.80
CA ILE A 147 -57.30 -6.36 -10.70
C ILE A 147 -57.90 -7.29 -9.66
N ASN A 148 -59.03 -6.85 -9.06
CA ASN A 148 -59.64 -7.53 -7.93
C ASN A 148 -59.98 -9.00 -8.18
N ILE A 149 -60.50 -9.34 -9.36
CA ILE A 149 -60.86 -10.72 -9.70
C ILE A 149 -59.65 -11.66 -9.70
N LEU A 150 -58.47 -11.19 -10.14
CA LEU A 150 -57.24 -12.01 -10.16
C LEU A 150 -56.64 -12.13 -8.75
N LYS A 151 -56.56 -11.03 -7.98
CA LYS A 151 -55.98 -11.05 -6.63
C LYS A 151 -56.79 -11.82 -5.61
N GLN A 152 -58.07 -12.09 -5.87
CA GLN A 152 -58.89 -12.98 -5.04
C GLN A 152 -58.62 -14.46 -5.28
N ASN A 153 -58.02 -14.82 -6.42
CA ASN A 153 -57.76 -16.20 -6.86
C ASN A 153 -56.29 -16.56 -6.89
N ALA A 154 -55.36 -15.64 -6.54
CA ALA A 154 -53.92 -15.87 -6.46
C ALA A 154 -53.30 -15.02 -5.37
N ASN A 155 -52.23 -15.52 -4.77
CA ASN A 155 -51.41 -14.73 -3.85
C ASN A 155 -50.63 -13.66 -4.62
N GLN A 156 -50.15 -12.66 -3.92
CA GLN A 156 -49.37 -11.57 -4.52
C GLN A 156 -48.06 -11.34 -3.76
N GLY A 157 -46.99 -11.05 -4.51
CA GLY A 157 -45.69 -10.67 -3.95
C GLY A 157 -45.02 -9.56 -4.76
N ILE A 158 -44.23 -8.73 -4.11
CA ILE A 158 -43.53 -7.64 -4.79
C ILE A 158 -42.31 -8.21 -5.54
N ALA A 159 -42.29 -8.09 -6.87
CA ALA A 159 -41.14 -8.45 -7.69
C ALA A 159 -40.05 -7.35 -7.57
N VAL A 160 -39.52 -7.19 -6.36
CA VAL A 160 -38.53 -6.19 -6.06
C VAL A 160 -37.17 -6.57 -6.65
N ALA A 161 -36.46 -5.59 -7.18
CA ALA A 161 -35.07 -5.76 -7.64
C ALA A 161 -34.33 -4.43 -7.52
N ARG A 162 -33.83 -4.17 -6.32
CA ARG A 162 -33.03 -2.96 -6.04
C ARG A 162 -31.56 -3.24 -6.23
N THR A 163 -30.88 -2.29 -6.85
CA THR A 163 -29.45 -2.38 -7.13
C THR A 163 -28.61 -1.89 -5.96
N ASP A 164 -27.41 -2.45 -5.83
CA ASP A 164 -26.34 -1.93 -4.98
C ASP A 164 -25.73 -0.64 -5.60
N VAL A 165 -24.73 -0.08 -4.93
CA VAL A 165 -24.08 1.20 -5.30
C VAL A 165 -23.42 1.23 -6.69
N ASP A 166 -23.13 0.05 -7.27
CA ASP A 166 -22.56 -0.13 -8.61
C ASP A 166 -23.60 -0.53 -9.67
N ASN A 167 -24.89 -0.37 -9.36
CA ASN A 167 -26.05 -0.70 -10.20
C ASN A 167 -26.21 -2.20 -10.51
N LEU A 168 -25.61 -3.10 -9.73
CA LEU A 168 -25.88 -4.53 -9.83
C LEU A 168 -26.84 -5.00 -8.74
N VAL A 169 -27.73 -5.91 -9.09
CA VAL A 169 -28.61 -6.60 -8.13
C VAL A 169 -27.83 -7.75 -7.50
N ARG A 170 -27.67 -7.76 -6.17
CA ARG A 170 -27.03 -8.86 -5.43
C ARG A 170 -27.84 -9.31 -4.23
N ARG A 171 -28.56 -8.39 -3.64
CA ARG A 171 -29.29 -8.58 -2.39
C ARG A 171 -30.74 -8.17 -2.59
N LEU A 172 -31.64 -9.03 -2.21
CA LEU A 172 -33.07 -8.72 -2.28
C LEU A 172 -33.72 -8.84 -0.89
N PRO A 173 -34.61 -7.91 -0.50
CA PRO A 173 -35.34 -8.05 0.74
C PRO A 173 -36.26 -9.27 0.65
N LEU A 174 -36.37 -10.03 1.74
CA LEU A 174 -37.34 -11.12 1.84
C LEU A 174 -38.74 -10.58 2.14
N LEU A 175 -38.79 -9.55 2.97
CA LEU A 175 -40.00 -8.80 3.34
C LEU A 175 -39.71 -7.31 3.20
N LEU A 176 -40.71 -6.52 2.83
CA LEU A 176 -40.67 -5.07 2.77
C LEU A 176 -41.62 -4.48 3.81
N LYS A 177 -41.21 -3.39 4.45
CA LYS A 177 -42.02 -2.71 5.48
C LYS A 177 -42.87 -1.62 4.85
N THR A 178 -44.17 -1.68 5.05
CA THR A 178 -45.11 -0.61 4.74
C THR A 178 -45.50 0.13 6.03
N PRO A 179 -46.22 1.26 5.96
CA PRO A 179 -46.76 1.92 7.16
C PRO A 179 -47.64 1.01 8.02
N ASP A 180 -48.35 0.05 7.41
CA ASP A 180 -49.33 -0.80 8.09
C ASP A 180 -48.78 -2.18 8.50
N GLY A 181 -47.58 -2.54 8.07
CA GLY A 181 -46.96 -3.84 8.40
C GLY A 181 -45.99 -4.32 7.33
N TRP A 182 -45.88 -5.63 7.15
CA TRP A 182 -44.90 -6.26 6.26
C TRP A 182 -45.57 -6.88 5.03
N VAL A 183 -44.90 -6.82 3.89
CA VAL A 183 -45.30 -7.39 2.62
C VAL A 183 -44.18 -8.27 2.05
N PRO A 184 -44.47 -9.46 1.52
CA PRO A 184 -43.43 -10.36 1.02
C PRO A 184 -42.89 -9.93 -0.34
N ALA A 185 -41.62 -10.18 -0.54
CA ALA A 185 -41.06 -10.25 -1.88
C ALA A 185 -41.64 -11.46 -2.63
N TYR A 186 -41.68 -11.38 -3.94
CA TYR A 186 -42.34 -12.40 -4.79
C TYR A 186 -41.78 -13.81 -4.55
N GLY A 187 -40.44 -14.01 -4.59
CA GLY A 187 -39.83 -15.32 -4.36
C GLY A 187 -40.11 -15.86 -2.95
N THR A 188 -40.25 -15.00 -1.95
CA THR A 188 -40.57 -15.39 -0.57
C THR A 188 -42.06 -15.81 -0.43
N GLU A 189 -42.98 -15.13 -1.13
CA GLU A 189 -44.40 -15.52 -1.16
C GLU A 189 -44.60 -16.87 -1.84
N VAL A 190 -43.86 -17.16 -2.92
CA VAL A 190 -43.87 -18.49 -3.57
C VAL A 190 -43.57 -19.60 -2.56
N LEU A 191 -42.55 -19.41 -1.72
CA LEU A 191 -42.18 -20.42 -0.71
C LEU A 191 -43.22 -20.54 0.40
N LYS A 192 -43.85 -19.44 0.79
CA LYS A 192 -44.92 -19.46 1.79
C LYS A 192 -46.13 -20.28 1.32
N ILE A 193 -46.56 -20.09 0.09
CA ILE A 193 -47.70 -20.85 -0.44
C ILE A 193 -47.40 -22.33 -0.64
N LEU A 194 -46.16 -22.66 -1.05
CA LEU A 194 -45.74 -24.07 -1.22
C LEU A 194 -45.65 -24.82 0.10
N THR A 195 -45.34 -24.14 1.20
CA THR A 195 -45.28 -24.75 2.54
C THR A 195 -46.63 -24.72 3.26
N GLY A 196 -47.64 -24.08 2.71
CA GLY A 196 -48.92 -23.88 3.38
C GLY A 196 -48.82 -23.01 4.64
N ALA A 197 -47.84 -22.11 4.69
CA ALA A 197 -47.65 -21.22 5.82
C ALA A 197 -48.54 -20.00 5.72
N ASP A 198 -49.02 -19.50 6.89
CA ASP A 198 -49.87 -18.30 6.96
C ASP A 198 -49.10 -17.07 7.40
N THR A 199 -47.97 -17.25 8.05
CA THR A 199 -47.21 -16.19 8.72
C THR A 199 -45.72 -16.29 8.48
N TYR A 200 -45.04 -15.15 8.59
CA TYR A 200 -43.58 -15.04 8.62
C TYR A 200 -43.11 -14.79 10.05
N VAL A 201 -41.90 -15.27 10.38
CA VAL A 201 -41.26 -14.94 11.65
C VAL A 201 -40.00 -14.12 11.35
N ILE A 202 -39.90 -12.95 11.94
CA ILE A 202 -38.78 -12.03 11.82
C ILE A 202 -38.04 -12.03 13.17
N LYS A 203 -36.81 -12.50 13.21
CA LYS A 203 -35.98 -12.42 14.39
C LYS A 203 -35.06 -11.20 14.28
N THR A 204 -35.05 -10.41 15.34
CA THR A 204 -34.33 -9.13 15.39
C THR A 204 -33.41 -9.07 16.60
N ASN A 205 -32.39 -8.24 16.50
CA ASN A 205 -31.47 -7.90 17.59
C ASN A 205 -31.19 -6.38 17.58
N GLN A 206 -30.28 -5.89 18.39
CA GLN A 206 -29.93 -4.47 18.51
C GLN A 206 -29.38 -3.86 17.19
N ASN A 207 -28.89 -4.69 16.27
CA ASN A 207 -28.30 -4.25 14.99
C ASN A 207 -29.31 -4.28 13.83
N GLY A 208 -30.49 -4.87 14.03
CA GLY A 208 -31.51 -5.00 13.00
C GLY A 208 -32.08 -6.41 12.86
N ILE A 209 -32.42 -6.81 11.63
CA ILE A 209 -32.96 -8.14 11.32
C ILE A 209 -31.79 -9.13 11.26
N GLU A 210 -31.92 -10.25 11.98
CA GLU A 210 -30.93 -11.33 12.01
C GLU A 210 -31.31 -12.44 11.01
N GLU A 211 -32.57 -12.90 11.09
CA GLU A 211 -33.10 -13.94 10.23
C GLU A 211 -34.60 -13.78 9.97
N ILE A 212 -35.05 -14.27 8.84
CA ILE A 212 -36.44 -14.38 8.48
C ILE A 212 -36.80 -15.83 8.23
N ARG A 213 -37.94 -16.30 8.74
CA ARG A 213 -38.37 -17.67 8.60
C ARG A 213 -39.80 -17.73 8.02
N VAL A 214 -39.92 -18.56 7.01
CA VAL A 214 -41.25 -19.07 6.55
C VAL A 214 -41.54 -20.33 7.35
N LYS A 215 -42.74 -20.45 7.93
CA LYS A 215 -43.13 -21.65 8.69
C LYS A 215 -42.96 -22.91 7.81
N GLY A 216 -42.27 -23.92 8.32
CA GLY A 216 -41.96 -25.14 7.56
C GLY A 216 -40.61 -25.15 6.88
N LEU A 217 -39.89 -24.02 6.78
CA LEU A 217 -38.54 -23.92 6.28
C LEU A 217 -37.55 -23.60 7.40
N LEU A 218 -36.27 -23.80 7.12
CA LEU A 218 -35.18 -23.35 7.98
C LEU A 218 -35.10 -21.82 8.05
N PRO A 219 -34.59 -21.26 9.15
CA PRO A 219 -34.34 -19.83 9.25
C PRO A 219 -33.37 -19.34 8.18
N VAL A 220 -33.74 -18.26 7.50
CA VAL A 220 -32.92 -17.66 6.43
C VAL A 220 -32.13 -16.50 7.02
N LYS A 221 -30.83 -16.61 7.06
CA LYS A 221 -29.92 -15.53 7.48
C LYS A 221 -29.95 -14.39 6.48
N THR A 222 -30.08 -13.16 7.00
CA THR A 222 -30.14 -11.94 6.19
C THR A 222 -29.10 -10.93 6.67
N ASP A 223 -28.94 -9.84 5.97
CA ASP A 223 -28.28 -8.66 6.52
C ASP A 223 -29.23 -7.91 7.50
N SER A 224 -28.72 -6.89 8.17
CA SER A 224 -29.47 -6.10 9.16
C SER A 224 -30.75 -5.43 8.65
N LEU A 225 -30.93 -5.35 7.33
CA LEU A 225 -32.11 -4.80 6.66
C LEU A 225 -33.09 -5.89 6.15
N GLY A 226 -32.81 -7.15 6.42
CA GLY A 226 -33.63 -8.28 5.97
C GLY A 226 -33.42 -8.64 4.50
N ARG A 227 -32.27 -8.30 3.91
CA ARG A 227 -31.94 -8.66 2.54
C ARG A 227 -31.16 -9.97 2.51
N LYS A 228 -31.51 -10.82 1.56
CA LYS A 228 -30.82 -12.07 1.25
C LYS A 228 -29.84 -11.83 0.11
N TRP A 229 -28.62 -12.30 0.27
CA TRP A 229 -27.65 -12.41 -0.82
C TRP A 229 -28.09 -13.49 -1.80
N ILE A 230 -28.15 -13.19 -3.08
CA ILE A 230 -28.59 -14.13 -4.13
C ILE A 230 -27.41 -15.01 -4.54
N SER A 231 -27.62 -16.31 -4.53
CA SER A 231 -26.61 -17.30 -4.95
C SER A 231 -26.48 -17.45 -6.47
N TRP A 232 -27.30 -16.74 -7.22
CA TRP A 232 -27.36 -16.72 -8.71
C TRP A 232 -27.49 -18.10 -9.33
N VAL A 233 -28.12 -19.01 -8.62
CA VAL A 233 -28.57 -20.26 -9.20
C VAL A 233 -29.89 -19.99 -9.92
N VAL A 234 -29.81 -19.89 -11.25
CA VAL A 234 -31.00 -19.79 -12.07
C VAL A 234 -31.54 -21.20 -12.32
N PRO A 235 -32.80 -21.48 -11.96
CA PRO A 235 -33.41 -22.76 -12.23
C PRO A 235 -33.41 -23.09 -13.73
N ARG A 236 -33.56 -24.37 -14.05
CA ARG A 236 -33.61 -24.82 -15.43
C ARG A 236 -34.70 -24.07 -16.20
N GLU A 237 -34.34 -23.58 -17.38
CA GLU A 237 -35.26 -22.88 -18.27
C GLU A 237 -36.02 -23.87 -19.16
N THR A 238 -37.27 -23.53 -19.45
CA THR A 238 -38.12 -24.27 -20.41
C THR A 238 -38.87 -23.28 -21.29
N SER A 239 -39.45 -23.77 -22.40
CA SER A 239 -40.24 -23.02 -23.38
C SER A 239 -41.68 -23.48 -23.40
N LEU A 240 -42.56 -22.70 -24.05
CA LEU A 240 -43.96 -23.09 -24.28
C LEU A 240 -44.14 -24.38 -25.06
N GLN A 241 -43.15 -24.75 -25.88
CA GLN A 241 -43.16 -25.98 -26.67
C GLN A 241 -42.76 -27.21 -25.85
N GLU A 242 -41.79 -27.04 -24.95
CA GLU A 242 -41.21 -28.15 -24.16
C GLU A 242 -42.00 -28.43 -22.88
N MET A 243 -42.30 -27.39 -22.10
CA MET A 243 -43.02 -27.46 -20.81
C MET A 243 -42.52 -28.59 -19.90
N ASN A 244 -41.20 -28.68 -19.66
CA ASN A 244 -40.64 -29.64 -18.74
C ASN A 244 -40.77 -29.15 -17.29
N VAL A 245 -41.92 -29.41 -16.68
CA VAL A 245 -42.36 -28.78 -15.42
C VAL A 245 -42.87 -29.75 -14.34
N GLU A 246 -42.77 -31.06 -14.60
CA GLU A 246 -43.28 -32.10 -13.70
C GLU A 246 -42.68 -32.02 -12.31
N GLY A 247 -43.54 -31.96 -11.29
CA GLY A 247 -43.16 -31.83 -9.87
C GLY A 247 -42.51 -30.51 -9.48
N LYS A 248 -42.54 -29.48 -10.35
CA LYS A 248 -41.88 -28.21 -10.11
C LYS A 248 -42.86 -27.04 -10.00
N PHE A 249 -42.44 -26.02 -9.25
CA PHE A 249 -43.10 -24.70 -9.32
C PHE A 249 -42.49 -23.89 -10.49
N VAL A 250 -43.35 -23.27 -11.30
CA VAL A 250 -42.95 -22.62 -12.56
C VAL A 250 -43.00 -21.10 -12.41
N PHE A 251 -41.86 -20.44 -12.60
CA PHE A 251 -41.80 -18.98 -12.73
C PHE A 251 -42.00 -18.59 -14.19
N VAL A 252 -43.08 -17.92 -14.51
CA VAL A 252 -43.43 -17.50 -15.87
C VAL A 252 -43.11 -16.03 -16.07
N GLY A 253 -42.39 -15.71 -17.15
CA GLY A 253 -42.12 -14.33 -17.54
C GLY A 253 -41.82 -14.16 -19.02
N PHE A 254 -41.73 -12.91 -19.46
CA PHE A 254 -41.49 -12.54 -20.83
C PHE A 254 -39.99 -12.23 -21.02
N THR A 255 -39.38 -12.81 -22.08
CA THR A 255 -38.02 -12.50 -22.52
C THR A 255 -38.00 -11.68 -23.81
N ALA A 256 -39.17 -11.39 -24.38
CA ALA A 256 -39.30 -10.55 -25.56
C ALA A 256 -38.82 -9.11 -25.31
N LYS A 257 -38.03 -8.57 -26.25
CA LYS A 257 -37.42 -7.26 -26.13
C LYS A 257 -38.47 -6.14 -25.98
N GLY A 258 -38.20 -5.25 -24.99
CA GLY A 258 -39.06 -4.09 -24.75
C GLY A 258 -40.31 -4.36 -23.90
N ILE A 259 -40.60 -5.60 -23.51
CA ILE A 259 -41.73 -5.96 -22.64
C ILE A 259 -41.35 -5.85 -21.16
N MET A 260 -40.23 -6.49 -20.78
CA MET A 260 -39.71 -6.43 -19.43
C MET A 260 -38.27 -5.87 -19.43
N PRO A 261 -37.92 -5.03 -18.45
CA PRO A 261 -36.58 -4.54 -18.32
C PRO A 261 -35.63 -5.67 -17.88
N GLN A 262 -34.47 -5.77 -18.50
CA GLN A 262 -33.39 -6.61 -17.99
C GLN A 262 -32.60 -5.83 -16.93
N LEU A 263 -32.24 -6.50 -15.86
CA LEU A 263 -31.48 -5.94 -14.75
C LEU A 263 -30.07 -6.51 -14.72
N ALA A 264 -29.12 -5.66 -14.42
CA ALA A 264 -27.72 -6.05 -14.32
C ALA A 264 -27.48 -6.83 -13.01
N THR A 265 -26.86 -8.00 -13.14
CA THR A 265 -26.47 -8.88 -12.04
C THR A 265 -25.02 -9.31 -12.19
N PRO A 266 -24.38 -9.89 -11.17
CA PRO A 266 -23.02 -10.43 -11.30
C PRO A 266 -22.83 -11.48 -12.41
N VAL A 267 -23.90 -12.19 -12.78
CA VAL A 267 -23.88 -13.23 -13.81
C VAL A 267 -24.37 -12.75 -15.19
N GLY A 268 -24.68 -11.47 -15.32
CA GLY A 268 -25.15 -10.88 -16.58
C GLY A 268 -26.48 -10.16 -16.46
N LEU A 269 -27.11 -9.89 -17.59
CA LEU A 269 -28.44 -9.28 -17.64
C LEU A 269 -29.51 -10.36 -17.49
N LEU A 270 -30.40 -10.20 -16.51
CA LEU A 270 -31.48 -11.14 -16.24
C LEU A 270 -32.84 -10.42 -16.20
N GLU A 271 -33.87 -11.11 -16.65
CA GLU A 271 -35.25 -10.67 -16.55
C GLU A 271 -35.79 -10.86 -15.11
N PRO A 272 -36.80 -10.08 -14.68
CA PRO A 272 -37.34 -10.12 -13.31
C PRO A 272 -37.74 -11.53 -12.83
N HIS A 273 -38.33 -12.36 -13.68
CA HIS A 273 -38.79 -13.71 -13.30
C HIS A 273 -37.60 -14.64 -12.98
N LYS A 274 -36.48 -14.53 -13.67
CA LYS A 274 -35.26 -15.26 -13.37
C LYS A 274 -34.65 -14.81 -12.04
N ILE A 275 -34.68 -13.50 -11.76
CA ILE A 275 -34.19 -12.93 -10.49
C ILE A 275 -35.05 -13.42 -9.32
N GLN A 276 -36.38 -13.45 -9.46
CA GLN A 276 -37.25 -13.94 -8.39
C GLN A 276 -37.16 -15.45 -8.18
N ALA A 277 -36.90 -16.21 -9.26
CA ALA A 277 -36.58 -17.62 -9.16
C ALA A 277 -35.26 -17.86 -8.44
N ALA A 278 -34.21 -17.10 -8.77
CA ALA A 278 -32.92 -17.16 -8.07
C ALA A 278 -33.05 -16.76 -6.58
N LEU A 279 -33.94 -15.83 -6.22
CA LEU A 279 -34.24 -15.52 -4.82
C LEU A 279 -34.87 -16.74 -4.11
N ALA A 280 -35.87 -17.38 -4.71
CA ALA A 280 -36.51 -18.55 -4.14
C ALA A 280 -35.53 -19.71 -3.94
N GLU A 281 -34.65 -19.98 -4.94
CA GLU A 281 -33.54 -20.93 -4.81
C GLU A 281 -32.63 -20.57 -3.63
N SER A 282 -32.19 -19.32 -3.54
CA SER A 282 -31.26 -18.87 -2.50
C SER A 282 -31.81 -19.00 -1.06
N ILE A 283 -33.14 -19.04 -0.92
CA ILE A 283 -33.81 -19.27 0.37
C ILE A 283 -33.73 -20.75 0.75
N LEU A 284 -33.81 -21.66 -0.21
CA LEU A 284 -33.76 -23.10 0.04
C LEU A 284 -32.36 -23.64 0.26
N ILE A 285 -31.33 -22.94 -0.20
CA ILE A 285 -29.93 -23.32 -0.04
C ILE A 285 -29.46 -22.99 1.39
N GLU A 286 -29.17 -24.01 2.21
CA GLU A 286 -28.75 -23.84 3.60
C GLU A 286 -27.49 -22.98 3.76
N ASP A 287 -26.45 -23.26 2.95
CA ASP A 287 -25.16 -22.58 2.97
C ASP A 287 -25.11 -21.34 2.07
N SER A 288 -26.26 -20.76 1.79
CA SER A 288 -26.35 -19.57 0.97
C SER A 288 -25.65 -18.38 1.63
N PRO A 289 -24.87 -17.57 0.88
CA PRO A 289 -24.10 -16.47 1.42
C PRO A 289 -24.94 -15.43 2.15
N TYR A 290 -24.37 -14.84 3.22
CA TYR A 290 -25.00 -13.73 3.95
C TYR A 290 -23.96 -12.80 4.55
N ILE A 291 -24.33 -11.54 4.76
CA ILE A 291 -23.51 -10.56 5.48
C ILE A 291 -23.99 -10.56 6.93
N PRO A 292 -23.14 -10.99 7.91
CA PRO A 292 -23.52 -10.92 9.31
C PRO A 292 -23.77 -9.47 9.77
N ASP A 293 -24.66 -9.29 10.72
CA ASP A 293 -24.93 -8.00 11.34
C ASP A 293 -23.72 -7.39 12.07
N TYR A 294 -22.82 -8.24 12.53
CA TYR A 294 -21.54 -7.85 13.17
C TYR A 294 -20.38 -7.69 12.18
N ALA A 295 -20.61 -7.81 10.87
CA ALA A 295 -19.52 -7.80 9.86
C ALA A 295 -18.64 -6.57 9.98
N LEU A 296 -19.21 -5.36 10.05
CA LEU A 296 -18.45 -4.13 10.15
C LEU A 296 -17.53 -4.10 11.39
N PHE A 297 -18.01 -4.60 12.53
CA PHE A 297 -17.19 -4.65 13.74
C PHE A 297 -15.97 -5.56 13.56
N VAL A 298 -16.16 -6.75 12.99
CA VAL A 298 -15.07 -7.71 12.73
C VAL A 298 -14.10 -7.16 11.69
N GLU A 299 -14.60 -6.57 10.61
CA GLU A 299 -13.79 -5.92 9.57
C GLU A 299 -12.89 -4.81 10.15
N LEU A 300 -13.45 -3.95 11.02
CA LEU A 300 -12.69 -2.91 11.72
C LEU A 300 -11.65 -3.49 12.67
N LEU A 301 -11.99 -4.55 13.39
CA LEU A 301 -11.08 -5.22 14.31
C LEU A 301 -9.88 -5.83 13.57
N ILE A 302 -10.14 -6.51 12.45
CA ILE A 302 -9.09 -7.07 11.58
C ILE A 302 -8.17 -5.95 11.06
N THR A 303 -8.76 -4.86 10.58
CA THR A 303 -7.99 -3.70 10.09
C THR A 303 -7.14 -3.10 11.20
N PHE A 304 -7.69 -2.84 12.37
CA PHE A 304 -6.99 -2.26 13.50
C PHE A 304 -5.82 -3.14 13.98
N ILE A 305 -6.09 -4.42 14.23
CA ILE A 305 -5.08 -5.36 14.71
C ILE A 305 -3.96 -5.52 13.68
N SER A 306 -4.31 -5.71 12.41
CA SER A 306 -3.33 -5.91 11.35
C SER A 306 -2.43 -4.69 11.12
N ILE A 307 -2.98 -3.48 11.16
CA ILE A 307 -2.20 -2.23 11.09
C ILE A 307 -1.22 -2.12 12.27
N CYS A 308 -1.70 -2.35 13.50
CA CYS A 308 -0.85 -2.30 14.69
C CYS A 308 0.28 -3.34 14.62
N LEU A 309 -0.05 -4.53 14.14
CA LEU A 309 0.92 -5.63 13.98
C LEU A 309 1.98 -5.28 12.92
N VAL A 310 1.57 -4.78 11.74
CA VAL A 310 2.48 -4.34 10.66
C VAL A 310 3.45 -3.26 11.15
N ILE A 311 2.94 -2.22 11.84
CA ILE A 311 3.77 -1.16 12.41
C ILE A 311 4.78 -1.75 13.41
N SER A 312 4.33 -2.63 14.29
CA SER A 312 5.17 -3.28 15.30
C SER A 312 6.27 -4.13 14.68
N LEU A 313 5.92 -5.01 13.74
CA LEU A 313 6.85 -5.93 13.09
C LEU A 313 7.97 -5.20 12.34
N ILE A 314 7.64 -4.21 11.52
CA ILE A 314 8.63 -3.42 10.78
C ILE A 314 9.54 -2.64 11.73
N ASN A 315 9.02 -2.08 12.82
CA ASN A 315 9.83 -1.31 13.76
C ASN A 315 10.73 -2.21 14.64
N THR A 316 10.33 -3.44 14.93
CA THR A 316 11.07 -4.36 15.81
C THR A 316 12.14 -5.15 15.05
N PHE A 317 11.77 -5.82 13.98
CA PHE A 317 12.63 -6.81 13.31
C PHE A 317 13.57 -6.27 12.23
N GLY A 318 13.58 -4.96 11.97
CA GLY A 318 14.39 -4.41 10.89
C GLY A 318 13.71 -4.51 9.52
N ILE A 319 14.42 -4.04 8.48
CA ILE A 319 13.79 -3.88 7.15
C ILE A 319 13.48 -5.24 6.52
N THR A 320 14.46 -6.13 6.44
CA THR A 320 14.33 -7.40 5.70
C THR A 320 13.34 -8.35 6.37
N LEU A 321 13.55 -8.67 7.65
CA LEU A 321 12.64 -9.52 8.44
C LEU A 321 11.27 -8.87 8.62
N GLY A 322 11.21 -7.54 8.76
CA GLY A 322 9.96 -6.79 8.86
C GLY A 322 9.10 -6.93 7.60
N ILE A 323 9.68 -6.88 6.41
CA ILE A 323 8.95 -7.12 5.15
C ILE A 323 8.43 -8.55 5.10
N SER A 324 9.29 -9.55 5.39
CA SER A 324 8.89 -10.95 5.33
C SER A 324 7.74 -11.28 6.30
N THR A 325 7.80 -10.78 7.53
CA THR A 325 6.75 -10.98 8.53
C THR A 325 5.46 -10.24 8.21
N THR A 326 5.52 -9.03 7.66
CA THR A 326 4.32 -8.30 7.20
C THR A 326 3.68 -8.94 5.99
N SER A 327 4.47 -9.50 5.07
CA SER A 327 3.95 -10.29 3.95
C SER A 327 3.21 -11.54 4.44
N LEU A 328 3.69 -12.19 5.49
CA LEU A 328 2.99 -13.32 6.11
C LEU A 328 1.64 -12.88 6.71
N VAL A 329 1.59 -11.75 7.40
CA VAL A 329 0.32 -11.19 7.93
C VAL A 329 -0.64 -10.90 6.80
N PHE A 330 -0.17 -10.28 5.71
CA PHE A 330 -0.98 -9.97 4.53
C PHE A 330 -1.59 -11.24 3.91
N VAL A 331 -0.77 -12.26 3.66
CA VAL A 331 -1.21 -13.55 3.09
C VAL A 331 -2.18 -14.25 4.04
N SER A 332 -1.91 -14.25 5.35
CA SER A 332 -2.81 -14.87 6.35
C SER A 332 -4.17 -14.17 6.39
N THR A 333 -4.21 -12.83 6.29
CA THR A 333 -5.46 -12.06 6.23
C THR A 333 -6.24 -12.41 4.96
N ALA A 334 -5.56 -12.48 3.80
CA ALA A 334 -6.19 -12.83 2.53
C ALA A 334 -6.77 -14.26 2.54
N ILE A 335 -6.01 -15.24 3.01
CA ILE A 335 -6.45 -16.64 3.13
C ILE A 335 -7.63 -16.75 4.11
N GLY A 336 -7.55 -16.07 5.26
CA GLY A 336 -8.63 -16.06 6.25
C GLY A 336 -9.93 -15.48 5.67
N GLY A 337 -9.86 -14.36 4.97
CA GLY A 337 -11.01 -13.75 4.29
C GLY A 337 -11.60 -14.65 3.21
N TYR A 338 -10.74 -15.22 2.36
CA TYR A 338 -11.17 -16.20 1.35
C TYR A 338 -11.89 -17.40 1.98
N TYR A 339 -11.34 -17.95 3.06
CA TYR A 339 -11.95 -19.08 3.76
C TYR A 339 -13.35 -18.72 4.29
N LEU A 340 -13.53 -17.54 4.91
CA LEU A 340 -14.84 -17.10 5.40
C LEU A 340 -15.86 -16.97 4.27
N ILE A 341 -15.47 -16.37 3.14
CA ILE A 341 -16.34 -16.26 1.95
C ILE A 341 -16.74 -17.64 1.43
N GLN A 342 -15.83 -18.62 1.39
CA GLN A 342 -16.12 -19.99 0.99
C GLN A 342 -17.10 -20.71 1.95
N GLN A 343 -17.17 -20.29 3.21
CA GLN A 343 -18.16 -20.76 4.18
C GLN A 343 -19.49 -19.99 4.12
N GLY A 344 -19.69 -19.13 3.14
CA GLY A 344 -20.88 -18.29 3.00
C GLY A 344 -20.94 -17.08 3.95
N ILE A 345 -19.89 -16.81 4.73
CA ILE A 345 -19.82 -15.68 5.65
C ILE A 345 -19.12 -14.51 4.95
N LEU A 346 -19.91 -13.52 4.50
CA LEU A 346 -19.38 -12.40 3.72
C LEU A 346 -18.82 -11.30 4.65
N ILE A 347 -17.53 -11.43 5.00
CA ILE A 347 -16.74 -10.43 5.75
C ILE A 347 -15.66 -9.89 4.83
N ASP A 348 -15.60 -8.57 4.68
CA ASP A 348 -14.62 -7.92 3.82
C ASP A 348 -13.26 -7.77 4.50
N VAL A 349 -12.24 -8.37 3.88
CA VAL A 349 -10.84 -8.16 4.28
C VAL A 349 -10.07 -7.30 3.28
N THR A 350 -10.70 -6.88 2.19
CA THR A 350 -10.03 -6.15 1.09
C THR A 350 -9.53 -4.80 1.57
N TRP A 351 -10.37 -4.07 2.32
CA TRP A 351 -9.94 -2.81 2.91
C TRP A 351 -8.84 -2.99 3.94
N SER A 352 -8.87 -4.07 4.72
CA SER A 352 -7.79 -4.44 5.65
C SER A 352 -6.47 -4.68 4.91
N LEU A 353 -6.49 -5.38 3.77
CA LEU A 353 -5.31 -5.61 2.92
C LEU A 353 -4.75 -4.31 2.33
N ILE A 354 -5.61 -3.44 1.80
CA ILE A 354 -5.21 -2.12 1.31
C ILE A 354 -4.58 -1.30 2.44
N SER A 355 -5.19 -1.30 3.61
CA SER A 355 -4.71 -0.60 4.79
C SER A 355 -3.35 -1.12 5.28
N GLN A 356 -3.14 -2.43 5.28
CA GLN A 356 -1.84 -3.07 5.55
C GLN A 356 -0.76 -2.63 4.56
N PHE A 357 -1.09 -2.60 3.26
CA PHE A 357 -0.14 -2.18 2.22
C PHE A 357 0.27 -0.70 2.38
N ILE A 358 -0.70 0.20 2.57
CA ILE A 358 -0.44 1.63 2.79
C ILE A 358 0.40 1.85 4.06
N THR A 359 0.02 1.18 5.15
CA THR A 359 0.71 1.29 6.44
C THR A 359 2.11 0.70 6.37
N GLY A 360 2.26 -0.46 5.74
CA GLY A 360 3.54 -1.12 5.52
C GLY A 360 4.50 -0.24 4.73
N SER A 361 4.04 0.30 3.60
CA SER A 361 4.81 1.20 2.74
C SER A 361 5.22 2.47 3.47
N THR A 362 4.30 3.09 4.21
CA THR A 362 4.58 4.29 5.01
C THR A 362 5.59 4.01 6.12
N THR A 363 5.44 2.91 6.86
CA THR A 363 6.34 2.54 7.96
C THR A 363 7.74 2.20 7.43
N PHE A 364 7.81 1.47 6.33
CA PHE A 364 9.06 1.16 5.64
C PHE A 364 9.78 2.44 5.19
N TYR A 365 9.07 3.37 4.54
CA TYR A 365 9.64 4.65 4.10
C TYR A 365 10.20 5.46 5.27
N LEU A 366 9.43 5.59 6.36
CA LEU A 366 9.86 6.34 7.54
C LEU A 366 11.11 5.73 8.18
N ARG A 367 11.19 4.40 8.25
CA ARG A 367 12.34 3.69 8.80
C ARG A 367 13.56 3.78 7.89
N PHE A 368 13.37 3.59 6.58
CA PHE A 368 14.42 3.77 5.59
C PHE A 368 15.03 5.18 5.66
N ARG A 369 14.18 6.20 5.68
CA ARG A 369 14.61 7.61 5.81
C ARG A 369 15.43 7.86 7.09
N GLU A 370 15.04 7.25 8.19
CA GLU A 370 15.78 7.38 9.47
C GLU A 370 17.15 6.73 9.38
N GLN A 371 17.23 5.49 8.89
CA GLN A 371 18.51 4.80 8.70
C GLN A 371 19.41 5.53 7.70
N TYR A 372 18.84 6.06 6.62
CA TYR A 372 19.57 6.86 5.66
C TYR A 372 20.16 8.12 6.29
N LYS A 373 19.37 8.87 7.07
CA LYS A 373 19.87 10.04 7.82
C LYS A 373 20.98 9.69 8.80
N LEU A 374 20.81 8.61 9.55
CA LEU A 374 21.84 8.15 10.51
C LEU A 374 23.14 7.79 9.78
N ARG A 375 23.06 7.08 8.68
CA ARG A 375 24.24 6.77 7.84
C ARG A 375 24.93 8.04 7.32
N GLN A 376 24.16 9.04 6.88
CA GLN A 376 24.71 10.31 6.41
C GLN A 376 25.39 11.11 7.56
N GLN A 377 24.78 11.10 8.74
CA GLN A 377 25.37 11.75 9.92
C GLN A 377 26.70 11.08 10.32
N ILE A 378 26.73 9.75 10.38
CA ILE A 378 27.92 8.98 10.67
C ILE A 378 29.01 9.29 9.62
N LYS A 379 28.67 9.25 8.32
CA LYS A 379 29.58 9.59 7.23
C LYS A 379 30.15 11.01 7.37
N GLY A 380 29.29 11.97 7.68
CA GLY A 380 29.72 13.38 7.88
C GLY A 380 30.64 13.57 9.09
N GLN A 381 30.43 12.82 10.18
CA GLN A 381 31.31 12.84 11.34
C GLN A 381 32.67 12.21 11.04
N PHE A 382 32.68 11.03 10.40
CA PHE A 382 33.93 10.38 10.00
C PHE A 382 34.75 11.21 9.01
N GLY A 383 34.09 11.96 8.12
CA GLY A 383 34.75 12.86 7.17
C GLY A 383 35.52 14.02 7.81
N LYS A 384 35.32 14.29 9.12
CA LYS A 384 36.12 15.27 9.90
C LYS A 384 37.42 14.69 10.45
N TYR A 385 37.50 13.36 10.56
CA TYR A 385 38.67 12.66 11.11
C TYR A 385 39.51 12.00 10.01
N LEU A 386 38.92 11.69 8.89
CA LEU A 386 39.56 11.06 7.74
C LEU A 386 39.25 11.85 6.47
N ASP A 387 40.20 11.89 5.53
CA ASP A 387 39.95 12.50 4.23
C ASP A 387 38.71 11.87 3.56
N PRO A 388 37.74 12.68 3.11
CA PRO A 388 36.50 12.18 2.50
C PRO A 388 36.74 11.24 1.31
N ARG A 389 37.83 11.44 0.56
CA ARG A 389 38.23 10.59 -0.56
C ARG A 389 38.66 9.20 -0.09
N MET A 390 39.33 9.16 1.06
CA MET A 390 39.71 7.91 1.72
C MET A 390 38.47 7.15 2.21
N VAL A 391 37.56 7.85 2.88
CA VAL A 391 36.27 7.26 3.33
C VAL A 391 35.52 6.65 2.15
N LYS A 392 35.43 7.36 1.03
CA LYS A 392 34.79 6.84 -0.19
C LYS A 392 35.51 5.59 -0.73
N LYS A 393 36.84 5.63 -0.83
CA LYS A 393 37.61 4.51 -1.34
C LYS A 393 37.48 3.25 -0.47
N LEU A 394 37.41 3.41 0.85
CA LEU A 394 37.15 2.32 1.79
C LEU A 394 35.74 1.76 1.69
N GLN A 395 34.75 2.60 1.37
CA GLN A 395 33.37 2.15 1.12
C GLN A 395 33.26 1.32 -0.17
N ASP A 396 33.95 1.77 -1.22
CA ASP A 396 33.94 1.11 -2.52
C ASP A 396 34.77 -0.19 -2.52
N ASN A 397 35.80 -0.27 -1.63
CA ASN A 397 36.74 -1.40 -1.52
C ASN A 397 37.02 -1.72 -0.04
N PRO A 398 36.13 -2.44 0.64
CA PRO A 398 36.28 -2.76 2.08
C PRO A 398 37.53 -3.56 2.42
N GLU A 399 38.09 -4.30 1.45
CA GLU A 399 39.32 -5.04 1.59
C GLU A 399 40.56 -4.16 1.87
N LEU A 400 40.50 -2.88 1.52
CA LEU A 400 41.56 -1.90 1.83
C LEU A 400 41.61 -1.54 3.33
N CYS A 401 40.64 -1.97 4.14
CA CYS A 401 40.68 -1.85 5.60
C CYS A 401 41.65 -2.82 6.27
N GLN A 402 42.34 -3.69 5.50
CA GLN A 402 43.38 -4.59 6.04
C GLN A 402 44.70 -3.87 6.25
N VAL A 403 45.53 -4.38 7.18
CA VAL A 403 46.89 -3.88 7.45
C VAL A 403 47.82 -4.36 6.34
N ASN A 404 47.80 -3.67 5.20
CA ASN A 404 48.63 -3.95 4.03
C ASN A 404 49.17 -2.64 3.46
N GLY A 405 50.47 -2.60 3.17
CA GLY A 405 51.12 -1.47 2.52
C GLY A 405 51.38 -1.72 1.03
N LYS A 406 51.19 -0.70 0.19
CA LYS A 406 51.50 -0.71 -1.23
C LYS A 406 52.65 0.26 -1.51
N ARG A 407 53.65 -0.16 -2.33
CA ARG A 407 54.67 0.76 -2.83
C ARG A 407 54.05 1.75 -3.80
N VAL A 408 54.26 3.03 -3.51
CA VAL A 408 53.77 4.14 -4.34
C VAL A 408 54.89 5.18 -4.45
N ASP A 409 55.07 5.76 -5.60
CA ASP A 409 55.86 6.98 -5.78
C ASP A 409 54.94 8.17 -5.43
N CYS A 410 55.35 9.00 -4.49
CA CYS A 410 54.48 10.03 -3.92
C CYS A 410 55.28 11.28 -3.53
N SER A 411 54.57 12.41 -3.46
CA SER A 411 55.13 13.64 -2.89
C SER A 411 54.60 13.85 -1.49
N ILE A 412 55.43 14.36 -0.61
CA ILE A 412 55.16 14.57 0.81
C ILE A 412 55.54 15.99 1.18
N ILE A 413 54.65 16.65 1.95
CA ILE A 413 54.94 17.92 2.62
C ILE A 413 54.89 17.70 4.12
N PHE A 414 55.92 18.17 4.80
CA PHE A 414 55.88 18.45 6.23
C PHE A 414 55.90 19.95 6.48
N THR A 415 55.13 20.37 7.47
CA THR A 415 55.06 21.77 7.89
C THR A 415 55.19 21.86 9.40
N ASP A 416 55.78 22.91 9.91
CA ASP A 416 55.86 23.17 11.34
C ASP A 416 55.87 24.70 11.63
N LEU A 417 55.27 25.11 12.74
CA LEU A 417 55.24 26.53 13.17
C LEU A 417 56.56 26.94 13.81
N ARG A 418 57.12 28.00 13.30
CA ARG A 418 58.36 28.53 13.91
C ARG A 418 58.13 29.20 15.24
N GLY A 419 58.81 28.69 16.25
CA GLY A 419 58.78 29.28 17.58
C GLY A 419 57.46 29.09 18.35
N PHE A 420 56.67 28.05 17.97
CA PHE A 420 55.39 27.76 18.60
C PHE A 420 55.51 27.55 20.12
N THR A 421 56.55 26.90 20.62
CA THR A 421 56.79 26.71 22.06
C THR A 421 56.84 28.04 22.79
N SER A 422 57.61 29.02 22.30
CA SER A 422 57.71 30.35 22.90
C SER A 422 56.42 31.13 22.74
N LEU A 423 55.68 30.96 21.61
CA LEU A 423 54.38 31.58 21.38
C LEU A 423 53.35 31.03 22.37
N SER A 424 53.33 29.72 22.57
CA SER A 424 52.37 29.07 23.50
C SER A 424 52.57 29.41 24.96
N GLU A 425 53.80 29.83 25.32
CA GLU A 425 54.11 30.33 26.66
C GLU A 425 53.77 31.82 26.86
N SER A 426 53.60 32.56 25.73
CA SER A 426 53.40 34.02 25.76
C SER A 426 51.93 34.48 25.66
N VAL A 427 51.01 33.59 25.32
CA VAL A 427 49.57 33.91 25.14
C VAL A 427 48.70 32.92 25.91
N GLU A 428 47.43 33.31 26.17
CA GLU A 428 46.44 32.46 26.85
C GLU A 428 46.13 31.16 26.03
N PRO A 429 45.83 30.03 26.69
CA PRO A 429 45.57 28.74 26.05
C PRO A 429 44.52 28.74 24.94
N GLU A 430 43.46 29.55 25.12
CA GLU A 430 42.41 29.72 24.11
C GLU A 430 42.95 30.39 22.87
N MET A 431 43.86 31.37 23.00
CA MET A 431 44.50 32.04 21.89
C MET A 431 45.51 31.10 21.18
N VAL A 432 46.25 30.25 21.91
CA VAL A 432 47.09 29.20 21.33
C VAL A 432 46.26 28.29 20.44
N THR A 433 45.11 27.84 20.95
CA THR A 433 44.20 26.97 20.22
C THR A 433 43.65 27.65 18.96
N TYR A 434 43.27 28.93 19.05
CA TYR A 434 42.78 29.72 17.91
C TYR A 434 43.85 29.88 16.83
N ILE A 435 45.08 30.25 17.20
CA ILE A 435 46.24 30.39 16.29
C ILE A 435 46.51 29.05 15.59
N MET A 436 46.68 27.97 16.38
CA MET A 436 46.97 26.65 15.89
C MET A 436 45.88 26.17 14.85
N ASN A 437 44.60 26.26 15.25
CA ASN A 437 43.53 25.83 14.34
C ASN A 437 43.49 26.69 13.08
N SER A 438 43.71 28.00 13.16
CA SER A 438 43.75 28.91 12.00
C SER A 438 44.89 28.55 11.05
N VAL A 439 46.08 28.22 11.56
CA VAL A 439 47.22 27.81 10.77
C VAL A 439 47.01 26.45 10.15
N LEU A 440 46.49 25.46 10.87
CA LEU A 440 46.17 24.14 10.32
C LEU A 440 45.11 24.21 9.24
N ASP A 441 44.09 25.10 9.42
CA ASP A 441 42.99 25.29 8.48
C ASP A 441 43.48 25.80 7.13
N VAL A 442 44.35 26.83 7.10
CA VAL A 442 44.92 27.34 5.85
C VAL A 442 45.82 26.32 5.14
N GLN A 443 46.53 25.45 5.88
CA GLN A 443 47.33 24.35 5.31
C GLN A 443 46.44 23.28 4.67
N VAL A 444 45.36 22.84 5.37
CA VAL A 444 44.40 21.85 4.87
C VAL A 444 43.71 22.38 3.62
N GLN A 445 43.28 23.66 3.62
CA GLN A 445 42.64 24.30 2.48
C GLN A 445 43.58 24.30 1.25
N ALA A 446 44.84 24.65 1.44
CA ALA A 446 45.82 24.63 0.37
C ALA A 446 46.10 23.20 -0.15
N ALA A 447 46.31 22.23 0.73
CA ALA A 447 46.47 20.84 0.36
C ALA A 447 45.27 20.29 -0.43
N ASN A 448 44.06 20.54 0.05
CA ASN A 448 42.82 20.10 -0.61
C ASN A 448 42.61 20.77 -1.97
N LYS A 449 42.93 22.04 -2.12
CA LYS A 449 42.84 22.79 -3.38
C LYS A 449 43.68 22.11 -4.49
N TYR A 450 44.81 21.57 -4.13
CA TYR A 450 45.70 20.86 -5.05
C TYR A 450 45.66 19.34 -4.90
N PHE A 451 44.51 18.81 -4.45
CA PHE A 451 44.22 17.38 -4.35
C PHE A 451 45.16 16.60 -3.43
N GLY A 452 45.85 17.25 -2.51
CA GLY A 452 46.64 16.60 -1.48
C GLY A 452 45.76 15.93 -0.40
N CYS A 453 46.27 14.91 0.22
CA CYS A 453 45.66 14.22 1.34
C CYS A 453 46.34 14.64 2.64
N THR A 454 45.53 15.03 3.66
CA THR A 454 46.05 15.24 5.02
C THR A 454 46.25 13.88 5.68
N ASP A 455 47.49 13.56 6.07
CA ASP A 455 47.83 12.35 6.82
C ASP A 455 47.47 12.53 8.30
N LYS A 456 48.13 13.43 8.96
CA LYS A 456 47.97 13.71 10.39
C LYS A 456 48.53 15.07 10.79
N PHE A 457 48.14 15.52 11.97
CA PHE A 457 48.79 16.61 12.67
C PHE A 457 49.60 16.07 13.84
N ILE A 458 50.77 16.63 14.05
CA ILE A 458 51.73 16.22 15.09
C ILE A 458 52.04 17.48 15.91
N GLY A 459 51.15 17.81 16.86
CA GLY A 459 51.17 19.13 17.54
C GLY A 459 50.78 20.22 16.55
N ASP A 460 51.68 21.18 16.33
CA ASP A 460 51.58 22.28 15.38
C ASP A 460 52.12 21.92 13.96
N ALA A 461 52.66 20.72 13.80
CA ALA A 461 53.13 20.20 12.53
C ALA A 461 52.02 19.51 11.73
N GLY A 462 52.06 19.69 10.41
CA GLY A 462 51.20 19.01 9.47
C GLY A 462 51.95 18.08 8.51
N MET A 463 51.36 16.94 8.19
CA MET A 463 51.85 16.03 7.16
C MET A 463 50.81 15.86 6.08
N PHE A 464 51.20 16.08 4.83
CA PHE A 464 50.37 15.98 3.64
C PHE A 464 51.04 15.17 2.56
N HIS A 465 50.25 14.50 1.71
CA HIS A 465 50.81 13.66 0.64
C HIS A 465 49.95 13.61 -0.62
N TRP A 466 50.56 13.30 -1.75
CA TRP A 466 49.97 13.18 -3.08
C TRP A 466 50.27 11.84 -3.71
N ASN A 467 49.48 11.39 -4.68
CA ASN A 467 49.59 10.13 -5.42
C ASN A 467 49.51 8.84 -4.57
N THR A 468 48.79 8.86 -3.49
CA THR A 468 48.68 7.71 -2.56
C THR A 468 47.29 7.06 -2.58
N ILE A 469 46.24 7.84 -2.35
CA ILE A 469 44.86 7.41 -2.36
C ILE A 469 44.27 7.44 -3.77
N ILE A 470 44.56 8.52 -4.50
CA ILE A 470 44.14 8.75 -5.88
C ILE A 470 45.43 8.86 -6.72
N PRO A 471 45.56 8.14 -7.84
CA PRO A 471 46.65 8.31 -8.76
C PRO A 471 46.73 9.73 -9.31
N GLN A 472 47.96 10.29 -9.33
CA GLN A 472 48.24 11.66 -9.78
C GLN A 472 49.59 11.69 -10.45
N ASP A 473 49.60 11.75 -11.79
CA ASP A 473 50.84 11.71 -12.56
C ASP A 473 51.75 12.94 -12.31
N ASP A 474 51.15 14.11 -12.01
CA ASP A 474 51.87 15.36 -11.72
C ASP A 474 51.94 15.70 -10.23
N HIS A 475 52.04 14.69 -9.37
CA HIS A 475 52.02 14.86 -7.91
C HIS A 475 53.15 15.78 -7.39
N HIS A 476 54.27 15.87 -8.07
CA HIS A 476 55.41 16.73 -7.74
C HIS A 476 54.98 18.22 -7.79
N ASN A 477 54.40 18.64 -8.92
CA ASN A 477 53.97 20.01 -9.11
C ASN A 477 52.75 20.37 -8.28
N LEU A 478 51.83 19.42 -8.06
CA LEU A 478 50.69 19.61 -7.18
C LEU A 478 51.13 19.88 -5.73
N ALA A 479 52.12 19.15 -5.23
CA ALA A 479 52.71 19.39 -3.92
C ALA A 479 53.41 20.75 -3.84
N LEU A 480 54.19 21.13 -4.86
CA LEU A 480 54.81 22.44 -4.93
C LEU A 480 53.82 23.60 -4.98
N GLN A 481 52.74 23.45 -5.74
CA GLN A 481 51.65 24.43 -5.77
C GLN A 481 50.99 24.58 -4.39
N ALA A 482 50.76 23.48 -3.68
CA ALA A 482 50.23 23.49 -2.34
C ALA A 482 51.18 24.17 -1.36
N ALA A 483 52.48 23.89 -1.41
CA ALA A 483 53.48 24.55 -0.58
C ALA A 483 53.49 26.08 -0.77
N LYS A 484 53.47 26.53 -2.03
CA LYS A 484 53.41 27.95 -2.36
C LYS A 484 52.11 28.64 -1.90
N GLU A 485 51.00 27.92 -2.00
CA GLU A 485 49.70 28.42 -1.52
C GLU A 485 49.67 28.48 0.02
N ILE A 486 50.30 27.52 0.71
CA ILE A 486 50.42 27.56 2.18
C ILE A 486 51.19 28.82 2.59
N GLU A 487 52.34 29.12 2.02
CA GLU A 487 53.10 30.35 2.32
C GLU A 487 52.25 31.59 2.12
N LYS A 488 51.59 31.72 0.95
CA LYS A 488 50.72 32.83 0.63
C LYS A 488 49.59 32.99 1.63
N ASN A 489 48.94 31.88 2.03
CA ASN A 489 47.82 31.90 2.97
C ASN A 489 48.26 32.23 4.37
N ILE A 490 49.47 31.84 4.81
CA ILE A 490 50.07 32.26 6.09
C ILE A 490 50.32 33.77 6.08
N ASP A 491 50.81 34.33 4.97
CA ASP A 491 50.98 35.78 4.87
C ASP A 491 49.65 36.53 4.96
N GLN A 492 48.60 36.03 4.32
CA GLN A 492 47.24 36.58 4.46
C GLN A 492 46.67 36.43 5.86
N LEU A 493 46.92 35.28 6.51
CA LEU A 493 46.51 35.06 7.90
C LEU A 493 47.22 36.03 8.85
N ASN A 494 48.49 36.33 8.61
CA ASN A 494 49.25 37.29 9.39
C ASN A 494 48.71 38.73 9.27
N ILE A 495 48.15 39.11 8.09
CA ILE A 495 47.46 40.39 7.94
C ILE A 495 46.24 40.45 8.87
N LYS A 496 45.42 39.39 8.86
CA LYS A 496 44.26 39.25 9.74
C LYS A 496 44.66 39.24 11.23
N PHE A 497 45.71 38.51 11.57
CA PHE A 497 46.21 38.46 12.94
C PHE A 497 46.69 39.82 13.42
N ALA A 498 47.32 40.64 12.56
CA ALA A 498 47.68 42.00 12.90
C ALA A 498 46.46 42.90 13.21
N GLU A 499 45.39 42.77 12.47
CA GLU A 499 44.12 43.48 12.75
C GLU A 499 43.50 43.06 14.09
N GLU A 500 43.66 41.80 14.49
CA GLU A 500 43.15 41.24 15.74
C GLU A 500 44.14 41.37 16.92
N ASN A 501 45.30 42.02 16.73
CA ASN A 501 46.40 42.16 17.70
C ASN A 501 46.99 40.77 18.13
N ILE A 502 46.98 39.82 17.24
CA ILE A 502 47.56 38.49 17.46
C ILE A 502 49.02 38.47 16.93
N PRO A 503 49.95 37.77 17.61
CA PRO A 503 51.31 37.68 17.17
C PRO A 503 51.45 37.06 15.78
N LYS A 504 52.41 37.59 15.00
CA LYS A 504 52.73 37.06 13.69
C LYS A 504 53.31 35.63 13.80
N VAL A 505 52.86 34.73 12.92
CA VAL A 505 53.32 33.35 12.80
C VAL A 505 54.19 33.17 11.56
N ALA A 506 55.13 32.25 11.63
CA ALA A 506 55.92 31.84 10.49
C ALA A 506 55.95 30.30 10.40
N ILE A 507 56.03 29.76 9.20
CA ILE A 507 55.98 28.30 8.95
C ILE A 507 57.26 27.86 8.25
N GLY A 508 57.74 26.66 8.59
CA GLY A 508 58.70 25.91 7.82
C GLY A 508 58.01 24.86 6.96
N ILE A 509 58.41 24.71 5.69
CA ILE A 509 57.82 23.74 4.78
C ILE A 509 58.94 22.90 4.14
N GLY A 510 58.88 21.59 4.31
CA GLY A 510 59.75 20.64 3.63
C GLY A 510 58.98 19.81 2.61
N VAL A 511 59.41 19.86 1.35
CA VAL A 511 58.78 19.11 0.25
C VAL A 511 59.75 18.09 -0.30
N ASN A 512 59.35 16.83 -0.34
CA ASN A 512 60.18 15.77 -0.96
C ASN A 512 59.31 14.71 -1.65
N SER A 513 59.89 14.03 -2.64
CA SER A 513 59.21 12.98 -3.39
C SER A 513 60.01 11.69 -3.40
N GLY A 514 59.35 10.59 -3.66
CA GLY A 514 59.98 9.29 -3.84
C GLY A 514 59.11 8.12 -3.41
N VAL A 515 59.66 6.92 -3.54
CA VAL A 515 58.91 5.68 -3.29
C VAL A 515 58.75 5.42 -1.79
N CYS A 516 57.50 5.40 -1.35
CA CYS A 516 57.09 5.05 0.01
C CYS A 516 56.18 3.82 0.01
N ILE A 517 55.92 3.28 1.20
CA ILE A 517 54.84 2.31 1.44
C ILE A 517 53.66 3.09 2.01
N ALA A 518 52.56 3.12 1.27
CA ALA A 518 51.31 3.71 1.69
C ALA A 518 50.34 2.61 2.14
N GLY A 519 49.74 2.73 3.30
CA GLY A 519 48.83 1.71 3.83
C GLY A 519 48.39 1.96 5.25
N ASN A 520 47.65 1.01 5.81
CA ASN A 520 47.22 1.03 7.20
C ASN A 520 48.32 0.49 8.11
N PHE A 521 48.76 1.31 9.04
CA PHE A 521 49.81 0.95 10.01
C PHE A 521 49.27 1.11 11.43
N GLY A 522 49.60 0.16 12.30
CA GLY A 522 49.20 0.19 13.70
C GLY A 522 48.98 -1.21 14.28
N ALA A 523 48.23 -1.26 15.37
CA ALA A 523 47.82 -2.51 16.01
C ALA A 523 46.59 -3.10 15.33
N THR A 524 46.29 -4.37 15.63
CA THR A 524 45.14 -5.10 15.04
C THR A 524 43.81 -4.36 15.20
N ASP A 525 43.61 -3.72 16.36
CA ASP A 525 42.36 -3.05 16.69
C ASP A 525 42.40 -1.52 16.49
N ARG A 526 43.60 -0.97 16.15
CA ARG A 526 43.78 0.48 15.97
C ARG A 526 44.88 0.75 14.96
N PHE A 527 44.50 1.17 13.80
CA PHE A 527 45.42 1.55 12.73
C PHE A 527 45.07 2.92 12.14
N ALA A 528 46.05 3.54 11.50
CA ALA A 528 45.86 4.77 10.73
C ALA A 528 46.50 4.59 9.35
N PHE A 529 45.86 5.12 8.32
CA PHE A 529 46.48 5.20 7.01
C PHE A 529 47.58 6.23 7.04
N SER A 530 48.77 5.86 6.55
CA SER A 530 49.93 6.74 6.52
C SER A 530 50.97 6.26 5.50
N LEU A 531 52.07 6.98 5.45
CA LEU A 531 53.23 6.68 4.63
C LEU A 531 54.42 6.30 5.49
N ILE A 532 55.15 5.27 5.07
CA ILE A 532 56.44 4.90 5.66
C ILE A 532 57.48 4.80 4.55
N GLY A 533 58.60 5.49 4.75
CA GLY A 533 59.73 5.45 3.82
C GLY A 533 60.73 6.54 4.06
N ASP A 534 61.92 6.38 3.50
CA ASP A 534 62.98 7.39 3.59
C ASP A 534 62.57 8.78 3.05
N PRO A 535 61.75 8.87 1.92
CA PRO A 535 61.27 10.17 1.45
C PRO A 535 60.48 10.98 2.47
N CYS A 536 59.70 10.32 3.38
CA CYS A 536 59.00 10.99 4.45
C CYS A 536 59.95 11.60 5.47
N ASN A 537 60.98 10.83 5.85
CA ASN A 537 62.00 11.32 6.79
C ASN A 537 62.80 12.48 6.20
N VAL A 538 63.08 12.44 4.90
CA VAL A 538 63.75 13.54 4.20
C VAL A 538 62.88 14.79 4.22
N ALA A 539 61.58 14.70 3.88
CA ALA A 539 60.65 15.83 3.91
C ALA A 539 60.58 16.50 5.30
N ALA A 540 60.48 15.70 6.37
CA ALA A 540 60.47 16.20 7.73
C ALA A 540 61.78 16.89 8.13
N ARG A 541 62.91 16.40 7.63
CA ARG A 541 64.23 17.01 7.88
C ARG A 541 64.43 18.27 7.06
N LEU A 542 63.95 18.33 5.84
CA LEU A 542 63.92 19.56 5.03
C LEU A 542 63.13 20.65 5.75
N GLU A 543 61.97 20.31 6.28
CA GLU A 543 61.15 21.24 7.06
C GLU A 543 62.01 21.85 8.22
N SER A 544 62.54 21.01 9.09
CA SER A 544 63.34 21.50 10.26
C SER A 544 64.60 22.26 9.87
N SER A 545 65.18 21.98 8.70
CA SER A 545 66.34 22.67 8.15
C SER A 545 66.01 24.04 7.54
N THR A 546 64.76 24.36 7.30
CA THR A 546 64.34 25.67 6.75
C THR A 546 64.80 26.84 7.61
N LYS A 547 64.86 26.64 8.93
CA LYS A 547 65.33 27.65 9.87
C LYS A 547 66.82 27.95 9.69
N VAL A 548 67.65 26.93 9.50
CA VAL A 548 69.09 27.07 9.30
C VAL A 548 69.41 27.67 7.96
N ALA A 549 68.67 27.25 6.92
CA ALA A 549 68.82 27.76 5.56
C ALA A 549 68.24 29.20 5.38
N GLY A 550 67.51 29.71 6.35
CA GLY A 550 66.93 31.07 6.30
C GLY A 550 65.79 31.25 5.28
N VAL A 551 65.13 30.13 4.86
CA VAL A 551 64.06 30.15 3.87
C VAL A 551 62.79 29.55 4.41
N GLY A 552 61.62 29.88 3.85
CA GLY A 552 60.30 29.35 4.23
C GLY A 552 60.10 27.91 3.75
N VAL A 553 60.61 27.58 2.56
CA VAL A 553 60.42 26.28 1.94
C VAL A 553 61.77 25.67 1.51
N LEU A 554 61.95 24.42 1.82
CA LEU A 554 63.02 23.58 1.26
C LEU A 554 62.44 22.42 0.44
N ILE A 555 62.98 22.28 -0.76
CA ILE A 555 62.53 21.30 -1.74
C ILE A 555 63.67 20.31 -2.00
N GLY A 556 63.39 19.01 -1.83
CA GLY A 556 64.36 17.96 -2.10
C GLY A 556 64.62 17.73 -3.59
N GLU A 557 65.77 17.20 -3.92
CA GLU A 557 66.27 16.96 -5.28
C GLU A 557 65.27 16.15 -6.11
N GLU A 558 64.66 15.10 -5.54
CA GLU A 558 63.69 14.26 -6.28
C GLU A 558 62.43 15.01 -6.70
N THR A 559 61.95 15.96 -5.90
CA THR A 559 60.83 16.83 -6.27
C THR A 559 61.27 17.89 -7.28
N ALA A 560 62.44 18.48 -7.09
CA ALA A 560 62.99 19.52 -7.94
C ALA A 560 63.18 19.06 -9.40
N LYS A 561 63.56 17.81 -9.63
CA LYS A 561 63.75 17.22 -10.97
C LYS A 561 62.50 17.32 -11.87
N TYR A 562 61.32 17.28 -11.28
CA TYR A 562 60.06 17.30 -12.02
C TYR A 562 59.31 18.65 -11.87
N SER A 563 59.96 19.66 -11.28
CA SER A 563 59.35 20.95 -11.02
C SER A 563 59.17 21.77 -12.29
N ASN A 564 57.96 22.33 -12.45
CA ASN A 564 57.67 23.36 -13.44
C ASN A 564 57.97 24.79 -12.92
N PHE A 565 58.40 24.92 -11.66
CA PHE A 565 58.74 26.20 -11.05
C PHE A 565 60.21 26.50 -11.24
N LYS A 566 60.57 27.76 -11.33
CA LYS A 566 61.96 28.21 -11.24
C LYS A 566 62.42 28.04 -9.81
N LEU A 567 63.46 27.26 -9.60
CA LEU A 567 64.01 26.95 -8.30
C LEU A 567 65.47 27.39 -8.23
N GLN A 568 65.83 27.99 -7.09
CA GLN A 568 67.20 28.33 -6.77
C GLN A 568 67.86 27.15 -6.03
N LEU A 569 69.01 26.71 -6.50
CA LEU A 569 69.82 25.75 -5.82
C LEU A 569 70.47 26.42 -4.59
N LEU A 570 70.38 25.77 -3.43
CA LEU A 570 71.03 26.19 -2.18
C LEU A 570 72.26 25.32 -1.89
N GLU A 571 73.03 25.74 -0.89
CA GLU A 571 74.17 24.89 -0.39
C GLU A 571 73.56 23.56 0.15
N PRO A 572 74.23 22.42 -0.13
CA PRO A 572 73.82 21.11 0.35
C PRO A 572 73.74 21.08 1.88
N ILE A 573 72.67 20.43 2.38
CA ILE A 573 72.40 20.38 3.82
C ILE A 573 72.81 19.01 4.37
N GLU A 574 73.64 19.03 5.44
CA GLU A 574 73.92 17.81 6.20
C GLU A 574 72.67 17.39 7.00
N VAL A 575 72.24 16.17 6.77
CA VAL A 575 71.03 15.62 7.41
C VAL A 575 71.43 14.38 8.21
N LYS A 576 71.07 14.36 9.51
CA LYS A 576 71.37 13.25 10.41
C LYS A 576 70.89 11.91 9.81
N GLY A 577 71.86 10.93 9.65
CA GLY A 577 71.57 9.59 9.12
C GLY A 577 71.63 9.47 7.60
N LYS A 578 72.03 10.50 6.88
CA LYS A 578 72.42 10.42 5.48
C LYS A 578 73.95 10.49 5.38
N ALA A 579 74.53 9.61 4.57
CA ALA A 579 76.02 9.53 4.37
C ALA A 579 76.56 10.68 3.51
N LYS A 580 75.69 11.34 2.74
CA LYS A 580 76.02 12.47 1.86
C LYS A 580 75.09 13.63 2.12
N PRO A 581 75.54 14.88 2.04
CA PRO A 581 74.66 16.05 2.09
C PRO A 581 73.62 15.97 1.02
N LEU A 582 72.40 16.46 1.33
CA LEU A 582 71.28 16.52 0.41
C LEU A 582 71.33 17.81 -0.40
N GLN A 583 71.15 17.68 -1.72
CA GLN A 583 70.92 18.84 -2.59
C GLN A 583 69.51 19.35 -2.32
N VAL A 584 69.36 20.65 -2.10
CA VAL A 584 68.12 21.31 -1.72
C VAL A 584 67.91 22.56 -2.55
N TYR A 585 66.62 22.88 -2.73
CA TYR A 585 66.17 23.99 -3.56
C TYR A 585 65.12 24.82 -2.80
N THR A 586 64.99 26.07 -3.22
CA THR A 586 63.91 26.96 -2.79
C THR A 586 63.35 27.72 -4.00
N TRP A 587 62.36 28.57 -3.80
CA TRP A 587 61.84 29.43 -4.85
C TRP A 587 62.89 30.47 -5.28
N GLU A 588 62.90 30.82 -6.62
CA GLU A 588 63.63 32.03 -7.09
C GLU A 588 62.94 33.30 -6.63
#